data_b3d3cdcdea67ac1ce2cdcad96c26df51
#
_entry.id   b3d3cdcdea67ac1ce2cdcad96c26df51
#
_cell.length_a   1.000
_cell.length_b   1.000
_cell.length_c   1.000
_cell.angle_alpha   90.00
_cell.angle_beta   90.00
_cell.angle_gamma   90.00
#
_symmetry.space_group_name_H-M   'P 1'
#
loop_
_entity.id
_entity.type
_entity.pdbx_description
1 polymer ?
#
loop_
_entity_poly.entity_id
_entity_poly.type
_entity_poly.pdbx_seq_one_letter_code
_entity_poly.pdbx_strand_id
1 'polypeptide(L)'
;MTRLLRCTVGLAFVLTCVTESTAQLPPEAGASVALLPAATAHWIFLYNISALGSIAPTSVTILDGDARRVLGVLTGGVGGGFAVAPDRSAYYMADTFFARGSRGERTDVVTIYDGKTLNPTGEVVLPVGRQLTAQDNATIAVTPDGKLLLVANMTPATSATVVDIANKKVLGKIELSGCVEVLVIGNRRFVSLCGDGSMMTTDFDDSGAATAQKRTAAPFFNPDSDLRCTRCPPSSSTRRTS
;
A
#
# COMPACT_ATOMS: atom_id res chain seq x y z
N MET A 1 103.65 -16.55 1.30
CA MET A 1 103.28 -15.43 0.43
C MET A 1 101.83 -15.64 0.01
N THR A 2 100.92 -15.04 0.71
CA THR A 2 99.47 -15.29 0.65
C THR A 2 98.76 -14.08 -0.02
N ARG A 3 98.15 -14.35 -1.14
CA ARG A 3 97.30 -13.31 -1.81
C ARG A 3 95.86 -13.44 -1.36
N LEU A 4 95.38 -12.40 -0.71
CA LEU A 4 93.94 -12.24 -0.36
C LEU A 4 93.15 -11.85 -1.61
N LEU A 5 92.16 -12.68 -1.93
CA LEU A 5 91.13 -12.34 -2.96
C LEU A 5 89.97 -11.66 -2.27
N ARG A 6 89.72 -10.39 -2.57
CA ARG A 6 88.55 -9.66 -2.12
C ARG A 6 87.40 -9.90 -3.09
N CYS A 7 86.38 -10.60 -2.60
CA CYS A 7 85.07 -10.67 -3.26
C CYS A 7 84.21 -9.43 -2.83
N THR A 8 83.98 -8.57 -3.74
CA THR A 8 82.95 -7.52 -3.57
C THR A 8 81.58 -8.02 -4.06
N VAL A 9 80.71 -8.26 -3.12
CA VAL A 9 79.31 -8.60 -3.42
C VAL A 9 78.54 -7.27 -3.67
N GLY A 10 78.19 -7.04 -4.92
CA GLY A 10 77.32 -5.96 -5.32
C GLY A 10 75.84 -6.28 -4.98
N LEU A 11 75.25 -5.57 -4.02
CA LEU A 11 73.83 -5.64 -3.69
C LEU A 11 73.05 -4.79 -4.71
N ALA A 12 72.41 -5.43 -5.69
CA ALA A 12 71.53 -4.75 -6.60
C ALA A 12 70.16 -4.53 -5.89
N PHE A 13 69.86 -3.27 -5.54
CA PHE A 13 68.58 -2.85 -4.99
C PHE A 13 67.58 -2.72 -6.17
N VAL A 14 66.69 -3.71 -6.35
CA VAL A 14 65.59 -3.62 -7.29
C VAL A 14 64.50 -2.73 -6.68
N LEU A 15 64.43 -1.49 -7.14
CA LEU A 15 63.34 -0.57 -6.80
C LEU A 15 62.09 -0.99 -7.58
N THR A 16 61.21 -1.76 -6.96
CA THR A 16 59.89 -2.03 -7.55
C THR A 16 59.04 -0.78 -7.36
N CYS A 17 58.79 -0.02 -8.43
CA CYS A 17 57.75 1.00 -8.47
C CYS A 17 56.39 0.33 -8.33
N VAL A 18 55.82 0.40 -7.13
CA VAL A 18 54.40 0.08 -6.91
C VAL A 18 53.62 1.28 -7.50
N THR A 19 53.12 1.13 -8.71
CA THR A 19 52.12 2.05 -9.25
C THR A 19 50.82 1.79 -8.51
N GLU A 20 50.47 2.65 -7.57
CA GLU A 20 49.13 2.67 -6.98
C GLU A 20 48.14 2.98 -8.13
N SER A 21 47.50 1.94 -8.64
CA SER A 21 46.35 2.06 -9.51
C SER A 21 45.18 2.55 -8.65
N THR A 22 44.99 3.86 -8.55
CA THR A 22 43.75 4.43 -8.07
C THR A 22 42.70 4.10 -9.11
N ALA A 23 41.97 3.00 -8.92
CA ALA A 23 40.74 2.71 -9.64
C ALA A 23 39.71 3.78 -9.24
N GLN A 24 39.78 4.92 -9.89
CA GLN A 24 38.80 5.98 -9.74
C GLN A 24 37.51 5.46 -10.42
N LEU A 25 36.52 5.10 -9.61
CA LEU A 25 35.20 4.79 -10.14
C LEU A 25 34.73 5.96 -11.02
N PRO A 26 34.16 5.69 -12.19
CA PRO A 26 33.59 6.77 -12.98
C PRO A 26 32.55 7.50 -12.11
N PRO A 27 32.46 8.84 -12.23
CA PRO A 27 31.46 9.59 -11.49
C PRO A 27 30.08 8.99 -11.78
N GLU A 28 29.31 8.77 -10.72
CA GLU A 28 27.93 8.29 -10.87
C GLU A 28 27.20 9.19 -11.86
N ALA A 29 26.54 8.59 -12.82
CA ALA A 29 25.64 9.32 -13.69
C ALA A 29 24.63 10.07 -12.81
N GLY A 30 24.40 11.35 -13.06
CA GLY A 30 23.49 12.15 -12.26
C GLY A 30 22.16 11.42 -12.08
N ALA A 31 21.57 11.52 -10.88
CA ALA A 31 20.32 10.86 -10.55
C ALA A 31 19.28 11.12 -11.64
N SER A 32 18.77 10.06 -12.25
CA SER A 32 17.69 10.15 -13.24
C SER A 32 16.40 9.61 -12.61
N VAL A 33 15.31 10.33 -12.79
CA VAL A 33 13.98 9.83 -12.41
C VAL A 33 13.44 9.03 -13.59
N ALA A 34 13.23 7.72 -13.39
CA ALA A 34 12.55 6.89 -14.37
C ALA A 34 11.06 7.26 -14.40
N LEU A 35 10.53 7.51 -15.60
CA LEU A 35 9.11 7.76 -15.80
C LEU A 35 8.43 6.48 -16.25
N LEU A 36 7.26 6.19 -15.69
CA LEU A 36 6.41 5.13 -16.19
C LEU A 36 5.93 5.46 -17.60
N PRO A 37 5.86 4.48 -18.51
CA PRO A 37 5.24 4.65 -19.81
C PRO A 37 3.74 4.95 -19.68
N ALA A 38 3.09 5.30 -20.79
CA ALA A 38 1.64 5.40 -20.83
C ALA A 38 1.00 4.06 -20.44
N ALA A 39 0.02 4.10 -19.54
CA ALA A 39 -0.62 2.91 -19.04
C ALA A 39 -1.40 2.18 -20.15
N THR A 40 -1.24 0.85 -20.25
CA THR A 40 -2.01 -0.02 -21.14
C THR A 40 -3.11 -0.76 -20.39
N ALA A 41 -4.00 -1.43 -21.13
CA ALA A 41 -5.03 -2.27 -20.53
C ALA A 41 -4.48 -3.50 -19.79
N HIS A 42 -3.24 -3.89 -20.09
CA HIS A 42 -2.60 -5.10 -19.54
C HIS A 42 -1.61 -4.80 -18.40
N TRP A 43 -1.70 -3.64 -17.78
CA TRP A 43 -0.98 -3.38 -16.54
C TRP A 43 -1.63 -4.15 -15.39
N ILE A 44 -0.79 -4.83 -14.63
CA ILE A 44 -1.17 -5.65 -13.48
C ILE A 44 -0.59 -5.01 -12.22
N PHE A 45 -1.44 -4.82 -11.22
CA PHE A 45 -1.04 -4.35 -9.90
C PHE A 45 -1.02 -5.54 -8.96
N LEU A 46 0.18 -5.97 -8.58
CA LEU A 46 0.37 -7.02 -7.57
C LEU A 46 0.47 -6.38 -6.20
N TYR A 47 -0.61 -6.47 -5.47
CA TYR A 47 -0.71 -6.00 -4.11
C TYR A 47 -0.16 -7.07 -3.16
N ASN A 48 0.94 -6.75 -2.48
CA ASN A 48 1.55 -7.63 -1.50
C ASN A 48 0.91 -7.41 -0.14
N ILE A 49 0.07 -8.37 0.24
CA ILE A 49 -0.59 -8.40 1.54
C ILE A 49 0.35 -9.07 2.53
N SER A 50 0.78 -8.34 3.56
CA SER A 50 1.44 -8.96 4.72
C SER A 50 0.54 -10.01 5.32
N ALA A 51 1.07 -11.21 5.57
CA ALA A 51 0.32 -12.25 6.25
C ALA A 51 -0.26 -11.73 7.57
N LEU A 52 -1.48 -12.17 7.91
CA LEU A 52 -2.14 -11.87 9.19
C LEU A 52 -1.15 -12.04 10.35
N GLY A 53 -0.95 -10.98 11.14
CA GLY A 53 0.01 -10.95 12.25
C GLY A 53 1.41 -10.42 11.87
N SER A 54 1.69 -10.16 10.60
CA SER A 54 2.92 -9.49 10.18
C SER A 54 2.69 -7.98 10.13
N ILE A 55 3.58 -7.22 10.77
CA ILE A 55 3.62 -5.75 10.70
C ILE A 55 4.60 -5.34 9.60
N ALA A 56 4.56 -6.03 8.47
CA ALA A 56 5.38 -5.69 7.33
C ALA A 56 4.74 -4.54 6.52
N PRO A 57 5.56 -3.67 5.94
CA PRO A 57 5.08 -2.64 5.04
C PRO A 57 4.34 -3.24 3.84
N THR A 58 3.28 -2.57 3.42
CA THR A 58 2.55 -2.90 2.20
C THR A 58 3.36 -2.47 0.99
N SER A 59 3.31 -3.26 -0.08
CA SER A 59 3.87 -2.87 -1.37
C SER A 59 2.94 -3.23 -2.51
N VAL A 60 2.99 -2.42 -3.57
CA VAL A 60 2.27 -2.68 -4.82
C VAL A 60 3.27 -2.69 -5.95
N THR A 61 3.44 -3.84 -6.59
CA THR A 61 4.30 -3.97 -7.78
C THR A 61 3.46 -3.75 -9.03
N ILE A 62 3.90 -2.83 -9.88
CA ILE A 62 3.28 -2.54 -11.17
C ILE A 62 4.00 -3.34 -12.24
N LEU A 63 3.27 -4.15 -12.99
CA LEU A 63 3.77 -5.00 -14.05
C LEU A 63 3.15 -4.62 -15.39
N ASP A 64 3.96 -4.65 -16.43
CA ASP A 64 3.52 -4.66 -17.81
C ASP A 64 3.31 -6.12 -18.24
N GLY A 65 2.06 -6.51 -18.43
CA GLY A 65 1.70 -7.88 -18.81
C GLY A 65 2.15 -8.24 -20.23
N ASP A 66 2.21 -7.26 -21.14
CA ASP A 66 2.66 -7.48 -22.52
C ASP A 66 4.18 -7.62 -22.59
N ALA A 67 4.90 -6.68 -21.99
CA ALA A 67 6.36 -6.70 -21.96
C ALA A 67 6.93 -7.67 -20.91
N ARG A 68 6.11 -8.23 -20.04
CA ARG A 68 6.49 -9.16 -18.94
C ARG A 68 7.60 -8.60 -18.05
N ARG A 69 7.49 -7.35 -17.70
CA ARG A 69 8.50 -6.66 -16.87
C ARG A 69 7.88 -5.86 -15.74
N VAL A 70 8.64 -5.68 -14.67
CA VAL A 70 8.29 -4.76 -13.59
C VAL A 70 8.51 -3.34 -14.09
N LEU A 71 7.51 -2.48 -13.88
CA LEU A 71 7.56 -1.06 -14.20
C LEU A 71 7.98 -0.23 -12.99
N GLY A 72 7.54 -0.63 -11.80
CA GLY A 72 7.85 0.08 -10.57
C GLY A 72 7.21 -0.58 -9.35
N VAL A 73 7.54 -0.05 -8.18
CA VAL A 73 7.00 -0.52 -6.90
C VAL A 73 6.61 0.69 -6.06
N LEU A 74 5.40 0.66 -5.51
CA LEU A 74 4.94 1.56 -4.46
C LEU A 74 5.13 0.87 -3.11
N THR A 75 5.57 1.60 -2.11
CA THR A 75 5.74 1.10 -0.74
C THR A 75 4.98 1.99 0.22
N GLY A 76 4.20 1.40 1.09
CA GLY A 76 3.40 2.10 2.10
C GLY A 76 3.73 1.67 3.52
N GLY A 77 2.84 1.97 4.45
CA GLY A 77 2.89 1.54 5.84
C GLY A 77 2.26 0.16 6.06
N VAL A 78 1.86 -0.10 7.29
CA VAL A 78 1.28 -1.39 7.71
C VAL A 78 -0.18 -1.50 7.24
N GLY A 79 -0.54 -2.66 6.72
CA GLY A 79 -1.93 -3.00 6.38
C GLY A 79 -2.55 -2.03 5.38
N GLY A 80 -1.76 -1.55 4.41
CA GLY A 80 -2.20 -0.56 3.45
C GLY A 80 -3.34 -1.05 2.56
N GLY A 81 -4.26 -0.18 2.18
CA GLY A 81 -5.19 -0.38 1.08
C GLY A 81 -4.66 0.34 -0.17
N PHE A 82 -5.03 -0.11 -1.35
CA PHE A 82 -4.56 0.46 -2.60
C PHE A 82 -5.71 0.81 -3.54
N ALA A 83 -5.70 2.03 -4.08
CA ALA A 83 -6.64 2.46 -5.09
C ALA A 83 -5.94 3.24 -6.21
N VAL A 84 -6.54 3.25 -7.39
CA VAL A 84 -6.00 3.88 -8.61
C VAL A 84 -6.96 4.97 -9.05
N ALA A 85 -6.44 6.16 -9.38
CA ALA A 85 -7.24 7.20 -10.00
C ALA A 85 -7.86 6.70 -11.32
N PRO A 86 -9.11 7.06 -11.66
CA PRO A 86 -9.77 6.59 -12.87
C PRO A 86 -8.99 6.87 -14.16
N ASP A 87 -8.29 7.99 -14.20
CA ASP A 87 -7.41 8.41 -15.30
C ASP A 87 -5.95 7.95 -15.16
N ARG A 88 -5.65 7.20 -14.07
CA ARG A 88 -4.30 6.71 -13.72
C ARG A 88 -3.26 7.82 -13.49
N SER A 89 -3.68 9.04 -13.27
CA SER A 89 -2.80 10.17 -12.94
C SER A 89 -2.18 10.06 -11.55
N ALA A 90 -2.80 9.28 -10.66
CA ALA A 90 -2.36 9.09 -9.28
C ALA A 90 -2.70 7.70 -8.75
N TYR A 91 -1.92 7.29 -7.74
CA TYR A 91 -2.20 6.11 -6.91
C TYR A 91 -2.38 6.54 -5.46
N TYR A 92 -3.23 5.82 -4.74
CA TYR A 92 -3.56 6.13 -3.36
C TYR A 92 -3.29 4.91 -2.49
N MET A 93 -2.58 5.12 -1.39
CA MET A 93 -2.39 4.08 -0.39
C MET A 93 -2.91 4.58 0.96
N ALA A 94 -3.88 3.86 1.52
CA ALA A 94 -4.35 4.12 2.88
C ALA A 94 -3.51 3.27 3.83
N ASP A 95 -2.61 3.90 4.56
CA ASP A 95 -1.57 3.26 5.36
C ASP A 95 -1.68 3.58 6.84
N THR A 96 -1.07 2.74 7.66
CA THR A 96 -0.85 2.99 9.08
C THR A 96 0.64 2.98 9.38
N PHE A 97 1.09 4.00 10.08
CA PHE A 97 2.46 4.10 10.58
C PHE A 97 2.45 4.09 12.11
N PHE A 98 3.50 3.51 12.68
CA PHE A 98 3.75 3.54 14.11
C PHE A 98 5.07 4.25 14.38
N ALA A 99 5.11 5.10 15.39
CA ALA A 99 6.27 5.95 15.70
C ALA A 99 7.58 5.17 15.93
N ARG A 100 7.50 3.86 16.24
CA ARG A 100 8.64 2.97 16.48
C ARG A 100 8.54 1.67 15.67
N GLY A 101 8.26 1.79 14.40
CA GLY A 101 8.15 0.66 13.46
C GLY A 101 6.87 -0.15 13.66
N SER A 102 6.79 -0.98 14.71
CA SER A 102 5.64 -1.84 14.99
C SER A 102 4.82 -1.41 16.22
N ARG A 103 5.19 -0.33 16.89
CA ARG A 103 4.58 0.12 18.16
C ARG A 103 4.74 1.62 18.37
N GLY A 104 4.07 2.13 19.39
CA GLY A 104 4.05 3.54 19.74
C GLY A 104 2.80 4.22 19.19
N GLU A 105 2.86 5.52 19.03
CA GLU A 105 1.77 6.31 18.48
C GLU A 105 1.43 5.85 17.06
N ARG A 106 0.13 5.66 16.80
CA ARG A 106 -0.42 5.26 15.52
C ARG A 106 -0.86 6.48 14.73
N THR A 107 -0.46 6.55 13.47
CA THR A 107 -0.92 7.54 12.50
C THR A 107 -1.50 6.82 11.30
N ASP A 108 -2.75 7.10 10.97
CA ASP A 108 -3.42 6.62 9.76
C ASP A 108 -3.39 7.72 8.71
N VAL A 109 -3.02 7.38 7.48
CA VAL A 109 -2.88 8.36 6.39
C VAL A 109 -3.38 7.79 5.08
N VAL A 110 -3.69 8.69 4.14
CA VAL A 110 -3.71 8.38 2.71
C VAL A 110 -2.51 9.06 2.07
N THR A 111 -1.60 8.28 1.54
CA THR A 111 -0.48 8.77 0.73
C THR A 111 -0.90 8.82 -0.74
N ILE A 112 -0.62 9.94 -1.40
CA ILE A 112 -0.94 10.20 -2.80
C ILE A 112 0.37 10.13 -3.59
N TYR A 113 0.43 9.25 -4.58
CA TYR A 113 1.59 9.07 -5.44
C TYR A 113 1.30 9.57 -6.84
N ASP A 114 2.27 10.22 -7.46
CA ASP A 114 2.22 10.60 -8.87
C ASP A 114 2.21 9.35 -9.77
N GLY A 115 1.31 9.32 -10.74
CA GLY A 115 1.09 8.16 -11.60
C GLY A 115 2.22 7.87 -12.59
N LYS A 116 3.17 8.79 -12.76
CA LYS A 116 4.30 8.64 -13.69
C LYS A 116 5.62 8.40 -12.98
N THR A 117 5.87 9.12 -11.90
CA THR A 117 7.14 9.06 -11.17
C THR A 117 7.10 8.10 -9.98
N LEU A 118 5.90 7.70 -9.54
CA LEU A 118 5.65 6.93 -8.31
C LEU A 118 6.15 7.63 -7.04
N ASN A 119 6.46 8.91 -7.12
CA ASN A 119 6.85 9.69 -5.96
C ASN A 119 5.61 10.14 -5.18
N PRO A 120 5.67 10.20 -3.84
CA PRO A 120 4.60 10.78 -3.05
C PRO A 120 4.49 12.28 -3.33
N THR A 121 3.27 12.74 -3.61
CA THR A 121 2.95 14.15 -3.91
C THR A 121 2.13 14.81 -2.81
N GLY A 122 1.71 14.04 -1.84
CA GLY A 122 0.97 14.54 -0.69
C GLY A 122 0.47 13.43 0.21
N GLU A 123 -0.02 13.84 1.36
CA GLU A 123 -0.56 12.98 2.39
C GLU A 123 -1.79 13.62 3.01
N VAL A 124 -2.77 12.81 3.38
CA VAL A 124 -3.93 13.20 4.16
C VAL A 124 -3.94 12.39 5.45
N VAL A 125 -3.76 13.04 6.58
CA VAL A 125 -3.89 12.39 7.88
C VAL A 125 -5.36 12.07 8.14
N LEU A 126 -5.63 10.80 8.46
CA LEU A 126 -6.97 10.29 8.76
C LEU A 126 -7.22 10.30 10.26
N PRO A 127 -8.49 10.37 10.71
CA PRO A 127 -8.84 10.02 12.07
C PRO A 127 -8.40 8.58 12.36
N VAL A 128 -7.83 8.32 13.55
CA VAL A 128 -7.40 6.98 13.96
C VAL A 128 -8.58 6.03 13.97
N GLY A 129 -8.40 4.86 13.39
CA GLY A 129 -9.44 3.84 13.37
C GLY A 129 -9.56 3.08 12.05
N ARG A 130 -8.69 3.37 11.07
CA ARG A 130 -8.67 2.68 9.79
C ARG A 130 -8.62 1.16 9.96
N GLN A 131 -9.32 0.44 9.08
CA GLN A 131 -9.35 -1.02 9.07
C GLN A 131 -7.97 -1.60 8.72
N LEU A 132 -7.48 -2.50 9.59
CA LEU A 132 -6.19 -3.19 9.41
C LEU A 132 -6.35 -4.71 9.25
N THR A 133 -7.54 -5.25 9.56
CA THR A 133 -7.75 -6.69 9.74
C THR A 133 -8.11 -7.43 8.46
N ALA A 134 -8.75 -6.76 7.52
CA ALA A 134 -8.99 -7.28 6.18
C ALA A 134 -8.16 -6.45 5.20
N GLN A 135 -7.14 -7.07 4.66
CA GLN A 135 -6.26 -6.44 3.68
C GLN A 135 -6.74 -6.85 2.29
N ASP A 136 -7.83 -6.25 1.87
CA ASP A 136 -8.39 -6.43 0.54
C ASP A 136 -8.55 -5.08 -0.18
N ASN A 137 -8.93 -5.14 -1.44
CA ASN A 137 -9.12 -3.96 -2.27
C ASN A 137 -10.39 -3.17 -1.92
N ALA A 138 -11.20 -3.65 -0.97
CA ALA A 138 -12.46 -3.02 -0.56
C ALA A 138 -12.30 -2.09 0.66
N THR A 139 -11.07 -1.94 1.18
CA THR A 139 -10.79 -1.03 2.30
C THR A 139 -10.58 0.42 1.90
N ILE A 140 -10.38 0.67 0.60
CA ILE A 140 -10.19 2.00 0.01
C ILE A 140 -10.78 2.02 -1.40
N ALA A 141 -11.45 3.08 -1.78
CA ALA A 141 -11.95 3.24 -3.14
C ALA A 141 -12.03 4.71 -3.55
N VAL A 142 -11.73 4.98 -4.83
CA VAL A 142 -11.90 6.30 -5.46
C VAL A 142 -13.27 6.33 -6.14
N THR A 143 -13.96 7.46 -6.05
CA THR A 143 -15.20 7.67 -6.83
C THR A 143 -14.91 7.73 -8.33
N PRO A 144 -15.84 7.28 -9.22
CA PRO A 144 -15.63 7.27 -10.67
C PRO A 144 -15.26 8.63 -11.28
N ASP A 145 -15.69 9.72 -10.66
CA ASP A 145 -15.34 11.09 -11.06
C ASP A 145 -13.94 11.54 -10.58
N GLY A 146 -13.24 10.70 -9.82
CA GLY A 146 -11.90 10.98 -9.30
C GLY A 146 -11.83 12.04 -8.21
N LYS A 147 -12.96 12.50 -7.68
CA LYS A 147 -12.99 13.64 -6.74
C LYS A 147 -12.83 13.23 -5.28
N LEU A 148 -13.44 12.10 -4.91
CA LEU A 148 -13.49 11.65 -3.53
C LEU A 148 -12.87 10.27 -3.38
N LEU A 149 -12.28 10.06 -2.21
CA LEU A 149 -11.73 8.78 -1.79
C LEU A 149 -12.44 8.35 -0.51
N LEU A 150 -12.85 7.09 -0.45
CA LEU A 150 -13.43 6.49 0.75
C LEU A 150 -12.43 5.53 1.37
N VAL A 151 -12.31 5.57 2.70
CA VAL A 151 -11.43 4.67 3.47
C VAL A 151 -12.24 4.02 4.58
N ALA A 152 -12.24 2.69 4.61
CA ALA A 152 -12.95 1.91 5.62
C ALA A 152 -12.26 1.99 6.99
N ASN A 153 -13.05 2.22 8.04
CA ASN A 153 -12.61 2.21 9.43
C ASN A 153 -13.31 1.08 10.20
N MET A 154 -12.64 0.61 11.26
CA MET A 154 -13.18 -0.45 12.12
C MET A 154 -13.38 0.01 13.57
N THR A 155 -12.63 1.01 14.02
CA THR A 155 -12.68 1.47 15.40
C THR A 155 -12.96 2.97 15.50
N PRO A 156 -13.68 3.44 16.54
CA PRO A 156 -14.37 2.66 17.58
C PRO A 156 -15.61 1.93 17.06
N ALA A 157 -16.12 2.31 15.90
CA ALA A 157 -17.23 1.67 15.18
C ALA A 157 -16.91 1.63 13.68
N THR A 158 -17.53 0.69 12.97
CA THR A 158 -17.38 0.57 11.50
C THR A 158 -17.91 1.83 10.81
N SER A 159 -17.11 2.40 9.94
CA SER A 159 -17.44 3.66 9.24
C SER A 159 -16.59 3.81 7.97
N ALA A 160 -16.93 4.77 7.15
CA ALA A 160 -16.11 5.21 6.01
C ALA A 160 -15.68 6.66 6.20
N THR A 161 -14.38 6.93 6.11
CA THR A 161 -13.86 8.29 6.02
C THR A 161 -13.93 8.76 4.58
N VAL A 162 -14.46 9.94 4.34
CA VAL A 162 -14.53 10.56 3.01
C VAL A 162 -13.45 11.63 2.90
N VAL A 163 -12.62 11.52 1.87
CA VAL A 163 -11.47 12.40 1.62
C VAL A 163 -11.67 13.14 0.31
N ASP A 164 -11.51 14.45 0.32
CA ASP A 164 -11.41 15.30 -0.87
C ASP A 164 -9.97 15.20 -1.41
N ILE A 165 -9.85 14.64 -2.60
CA ILE A 165 -8.55 14.38 -3.21
C ILE A 165 -7.87 15.68 -3.62
N ALA A 166 -8.60 16.61 -4.21
CA ALA A 166 -8.05 17.86 -4.73
C ALA A 166 -7.53 18.78 -3.61
N ASN A 167 -8.30 18.89 -2.53
CA ASN A 167 -7.95 19.73 -1.38
C ASN A 167 -7.13 18.98 -0.32
N LYS A 168 -6.88 17.68 -0.50
CA LYS A 168 -6.11 16.81 0.42
C LYS A 168 -6.61 16.90 1.86
N LYS A 169 -7.91 16.78 2.06
CA LYS A 169 -8.53 16.90 3.38
C LYS A 169 -9.64 15.89 3.62
N VAL A 170 -9.83 15.52 4.88
CA VAL A 170 -10.99 14.76 5.31
C VAL A 170 -12.23 15.68 5.29
N LEU A 171 -13.29 15.23 4.65
CA LEU A 171 -14.60 15.91 4.63
C LEU A 171 -15.47 15.46 5.78
N GLY A 172 -15.57 14.16 6.00
CA GLY A 172 -16.47 13.60 7.01
C GLY A 172 -16.25 12.11 7.22
N LYS A 173 -17.09 11.55 8.08
CA LYS A 173 -17.15 10.14 8.42
C LYS A 173 -18.60 9.67 8.34
N ILE A 174 -18.82 8.57 7.63
CA ILE A 174 -20.14 7.93 7.47
C ILE A 174 -20.15 6.66 8.31
N GLU A 175 -21.07 6.57 9.28
CA GLU A 175 -21.25 5.39 10.12
C GLU A 175 -21.86 4.23 9.31
N LEU A 176 -21.36 3.02 9.47
CA LEU A 176 -21.78 1.84 8.71
C LEU A 176 -22.49 0.76 9.53
N SER A 177 -22.70 0.96 10.83
CA SER A 177 -23.52 0.14 11.72
C SER A 177 -23.40 -1.38 11.52
N GLY A 178 -22.19 -1.93 11.70
CA GLY A 178 -21.92 -3.37 11.59
C GLY A 178 -21.72 -3.87 10.15
N CYS A 179 -21.52 -2.95 9.20
CA CYS A 179 -21.10 -3.26 7.85
C CYS A 179 -19.65 -2.79 7.64
N VAL A 180 -18.94 -3.44 6.75
CA VAL A 180 -17.53 -3.17 6.43
C VAL A 180 -17.36 -3.01 4.93
N GLU A 181 -16.16 -2.56 4.51
CA GLU A 181 -15.79 -2.33 3.12
C GLU A 181 -16.46 -1.11 2.47
N VAL A 182 -15.87 -0.64 1.39
CA VAL A 182 -16.33 0.52 0.61
C VAL A 182 -16.26 0.19 -0.88
N LEU A 183 -17.28 -0.49 -1.38
CA LEU A 183 -17.41 -0.87 -2.78
C LEU A 183 -18.15 0.23 -3.55
N VAL A 184 -17.42 1.13 -4.17
CA VAL A 184 -18.00 2.27 -4.89
C VAL A 184 -18.71 1.80 -6.15
N ILE A 185 -19.98 2.17 -6.31
CA ILE A 185 -20.85 1.84 -7.45
C ILE A 185 -21.36 3.07 -8.22
N GLY A 186 -20.98 4.26 -7.78
CA GLY A 186 -21.33 5.53 -8.42
C GLY A 186 -20.57 6.69 -7.79
N ASN A 187 -20.70 7.90 -8.35
CA ASN A 187 -19.94 9.06 -7.87
C ASN A 187 -20.24 9.41 -6.41
N ARG A 188 -21.45 9.13 -5.94
CA ARG A 188 -21.90 9.44 -4.57
C ARG A 188 -22.68 8.26 -3.98
N ARG A 189 -22.25 7.06 -4.32
CA ARG A 189 -22.88 5.82 -3.83
C ARG A 189 -21.87 4.71 -3.69
N PHE A 190 -21.92 4.03 -2.57
CA PHE A 190 -21.15 2.82 -2.33
C PHE A 190 -21.96 1.76 -1.60
N VAL A 191 -21.44 0.55 -1.58
CA VAL A 191 -22.03 -0.61 -0.92
C VAL A 191 -21.05 -1.13 0.13
N SER A 192 -21.59 -1.62 1.24
CA SER A 192 -20.85 -2.28 2.31
C SER A 192 -21.48 -3.65 2.61
N LEU A 193 -20.65 -4.62 2.96
CA LEU A 193 -21.09 -5.95 3.40
C LEU A 193 -21.32 -5.94 4.91
N CYS A 194 -22.43 -6.53 5.35
CA CYS A 194 -22.82 -6.52 6.75
C CYS A 194 -22.64 -7.89 7.41
N GLY A 195 -22.31 -7.90 8.70
CA GLY A 195 -22.04 -9.12 9.45
C GLY A 195 -23.23 -10.08 9.58
N ASP A 196 -24.45 -9.64 9.24
CA ASP A 196 -25.66 -10.47 9.16
C ASP A 196 -25.90 -11.08 7.77
N GLY A 197 -24.95 -10.92 6.83
CA GLY A 197 -25.06 -11.37 5.45
C GLY A 197 -25.87 -10.44 4.55
N SER A 198 -26.38 -9.33 5.06
CA SER A 198 -27.02 -8.30 4.27
C SER A 198 -26.01 -7.36 3.59
N MET A 199 -26.48 -6.54 2.70
CA MET A 199 -25.71 -5.50 2.04
C MET A 199 -26.33 -4.14 2.34
N MET A 200 -25.51 -3.15 2.64
CA MET A 200 -25.95 -1.77 2.85
C MET A 200 -25.48 -0.90 1.71
N THR A 201 -26.43 -0.24 1.05
CA THR A 201 -26.16 0.83 0.08
C THR A 201 -26.18 2.15 0.81
N THR A 202 -25.16 2.97 0.61
CA THR A 202 -25.05 4.32 1.18
C THR A 202 -24.94 5.34 0.06
N ASP A 203 -25.84 6.31 0.04
CA ASP A 203 -25.73 7.54 -0.73
C ASP A 203 -25.13 8.64 0.15
N PHE A 204 -24.27 9.46 -0.43
CA PHE A 204 -23.61 10.57 0.26
C PHE A 204 -23.44 11.77 -0.66
N ASP A 205 -23.19 12.94 -0.10
CA ASP A 205 -23.03 14.18 -0.84
C ASP A 205 -21.56 14.64 -0.95
N ASP A 206 -21.34 15.78 -1.59
CA ASP A 206 -20.02 16.39 -1.78
C ASP A 206 -19.38 16.87 -0.47
N SER A 207 -20.14 17.00 0.60
CA SER A 207 -19.62 17.30 1.94
C SER A 207 -19.10 16.05 2.67
N GLY A 208 -19.32 14.86 2.10
CA GLY A 208 -18.97 13.59 2.72
C GLY A 208 -19.99 13.11 3.77
N ALA A 209 -21.20 13.70 3.79
CA ALA A 209 -22.28 13.29 4.66
C ALA A 209 -23.18 12.24 3.99
N ALA A 210 -23.61 11.22 4.74
CA ALA A 210 -24.60 10.27 4.24
C ALA A 210 -25.97 10.97 4.04
N THR A 211 -26.54 10.79 2.86
CA THR A 211 -27.88 11.32 2.52
C THR A 211 -28.96 10.25 2.60
N ALA A 212 -28.61 8.99 2.36
CA ALA A 212 -29.49 7.85 2.51
C ALA A 212 -28.69 6.57 2.78
N GLN A 213 -29.26 5.70 3.59
CA GLN A 213 -28.72 4.35 3.82
C GLN A 213 -29.86 3.33 3.74
N LYS A 214 -29.66 2.27 2.96
CA LYS A 214 -30.64 1.20 2.79
C LYS A 214 -29.95 -0.13 2.88
N ARG A 215 -30.42 -0.98 3.80
CA ARG A 215 -29.99 -2.35 3.95
C ARG A 215 -30.93 -3.29 3.17
N THR A 216 -30.40 -4.37 2.59
CA THR A 216 -31.24 -5.39 1.94
C THR A 216 -32.15 -6.05 2.98
N ALA A 217 -33.39 -6.40 2.57
CA ALA A 217 -34.38 -6.96 3.48
C ALA A 217 -34.04 -8.42 3.91
N ALA A 218 -33.28 -9.11 3.07
CA ALA A 218 -32.82 -10.47 3.37
C ALA A 218 -31.32 -10.58 3.14
N PRO A 219 -30.62 -11.44 3.88
CA PRO A 219 -29.25 -11.79 3.58
C PRO A 219 -29.12 -12.36 2.17
N PHE A 220 -28.07 -12.00 1.44
CA PHE A 220 -27.77 -12.57 0.12
C PHE A 220 -26.56 -13.52 0.18
N PHE A 221 -25.85 -13.56 1.31
CA PHE A 221 -24.80 -14.51 1.60
C PHE A 221 -24.88 -14.94 3.07
N ASN A 222 -24.28 -16.09 3.40
CA ASN A 222 -24.14 -16.55 4.77
C ASN A 222 -22.69 -16.33 5.22
N PRO A 223 -22.44 -15.39 6.18
CA PRO A 223 -21.08 -15.08 6.61
C PRO A 223 -20.36 -16.27 7.25
N ASP A 224 -21.09 -17.24 7.81
CA ASP A 224 -20.49 -18.42 8.45
C ASP A 224 -20.11 -19.52 7.45
N SER A 225 -20.77 -19.58 6.30
CA SER A 225 -20.56 -20.65 5.29
C SER A 225 -19.92 -20.15 3.99
N ASP A 226 -20.36 -19.00 3.50
CA ASP A 226 -20.03 -18.55 2.15
C ASP A 226 -18.70 -17.76 2.10
N LEU A 227 -18.41 -17.03 3.16
CA LEU A 227 -17.14 -16.32 3.33
C LEU A 227 -16.09 -17.21 4.02
N ARG A 228 -15.98 -18.45 3.60
CA ARG A 228 -14.86 -19.28 4.07
C ARG A 228 -13.56 -18.65 3.59
N CYS A 229 -12.94 -17.89 4.47
CA CYS A 229 -11.53 -17.61 4.36
C CYS A 229 -10.79 -18.96 4.35
N THR A 230 -10.40 -19.44 3.18
CA THR A 230 -9.65 -20.70 3.03
C THR A 230 -8.29 -20.66 3.76
N ARG A 231 -7.94 -19.53 4.37
CA ARG A 231 -6.74 -19.29 5.16
C ARG A 231 -7.01 -18.95 6.63
N CYS A 232 -8.27 -18.84 7.05
CA CYS A 232 -8.58 -18.68 8.47
C CYS A 232 -8.68 -20.08 9.08
N PRO A 233 -7.99 -20.36 10.20
CA PRO A 233 -8.20 -21.60 10.94
C PRO A 233 -9.67 -21.66 11.39
N PRO A 234 -10.32 -22.84 11.39
CA PRO A 234 -11.69 -22.96 11.83
C PRO A 234 -11.82 -22.39 13.23
N SER A 235 -12.77 -21.47 13.42
CA SER A 235 -13.08 -20.95 14.75
C SER A 235 -13.43 -22.15 15.65
N SER A 236 -12.74 -22.29 16.79
CA SER A 236 -12.88 -23.40 17.73
C SER A 236 -14.20 -23.36 18.54
N SER A 237 -15.29 -22.90 17.95
CA SER A 237 -16.58 -22.75 18.62
C SER A 237 -17.60 -23.86 18.31
N THR A 238 -17.20 -25.02 17.79
CA THR A 238 -18.07 -26.17 17.80
C THR A 238 -17.89 -26.91 19.15
N ARG A 239 -18.49 -26.39 20.22
CA ARG A 239 -18.82 -27.26 21.36
C ARG A 239 -19.78 -28.32 20.85
N ARG A 240 -19.30 -29.53 20.66
CA ARG A 240 -20.14 -30.69 20.60
C ARG A 240 -20.76 -30.86 22.01
N THR A 241 -22.03 -30.55 22.16
CA THR A 241 -22.83 -31.09 23.24
C THR A 241 -23.17 -32.51 22.87
N SER A 242 -22.54 -33.46 23.54
CA SER A 242 -22.94 -34.85 23.62
C SER A 242 -24.14 -34.96 24.52
#